data_4f09989cf33eea0bf159557430f1afce
#
_entry.id   4f09989cf33eea0bf159557430f1afce
#
_cell.length_a   1.000
_cell.length_b   1.000
_cell.length_c   1.000
_cell.angle_alpha   90.00
_cell.angle_beta   90.00
_cell.angle_gamma   90.00
#
_symmetry.space_group_name_H-M   'P 1'
#
loop_
_entity.id
_entity.type
_entity.pdbx_description
1 polymer ?
#
loop_
_entity_poly.entity_id
_entity_poly.type
_entity_poly.pdbx_seq_one_letter_code
_entity_poly.pdbx_strand_id
1 'polypeptide(L)'
;MRDEQALAALSWMERIAFRVMRFLNEGWGRRPARIWQLGVITPLVGWLLVYRRLRVYGIERLDGIPRDAPILLVTNHRTFFDLFILGWLLIRHPRLSRRVNFPVRSNFFYETPLGLLMSALLTGGSMFPPFFRSAEKKAMNRYSLDILLEKLRTPGEMVGFHPEGTRNKTGDPYTLLPAQPGAGELALKARPVVVPAFILGMTNHFWTEVKANQRRTPLVIAVFGKPVELPEVRGETRLSHHKKVADLLNEKIAALGAEERALRSAVSPPASPARAAR
;
A
#
# COMPACT_ATOMS: atom_id res chain seq x y z
N MET A 1 21.02 -17.92 11.06
CA MET A 1 20.15 -19.10 11.30
C MET A 1 18.69 -18.88 10.84
N ARG A 2 17.91 -17.87 11.32
CA ARG A 2 16.51 -17.66 10.86
C ARG A 2 16.42 -17.31 9.37
N ASP A 3 17.32 -16.46 8.88
CA ASP A 3 17.39 -16.03 7.48
C ASP A 3 17.70 -17.19 6.54
N GLU A 4 18.62 -18.06 6.90
CA GLU A 4 19.02 -19.22 6.10
C GLU A 4 17.89 -20.25 5.98
N GLN A 5 17.17 -20.51 7.06
CA GLN A 5 16.00 -21.39 7.05
C GLN A 5 14.87 -20.82 6.20
N ALA A 6 14.62 -19.50 6.29
CA ALA A 6 13.61 -18.83 5.48
C ALA A 6 13.94 -18.91 3.98
N LEU A 7 15.22 -18.66 3.62
CA LEU A 7 15.69 -18.71 2.24
C LEU A 7 15.80 -20.15 1.69
N ALA A 8 16.02 -21.14 2.55
CA ALA A 8 16.09 -22.53 2.13
C ALA A 8 14.75 -23.05 1.56
N ALA A 9 13.62 -22.50 2.05
CA ALA A 9 12.29 -22.85 1.55
C ALA A 9 11.95 -22.27 0.18
N LEU A 10 12.79 -21.37 -0.36
CA LEU A 10 12.56 -20.72 -1.65
C LEU A 10 13.16 -21.56 -2.81
N SER A 11 12.45 -21.57 -3.94
CA SER A 11 13.01 -22.05 -5.21
C SER A 11 14.23 -21.20 -5.62
N TRP A 12 15.03 -21.69 -6.58
CA TRP A 12 16.18 -20.93 -7.05
C TRP A 12 15.81 -19.56 -7.61
N MET A 13 14.72 -19.47 -8.39
CA MET A 13 14.23 -18.21 -8.97
C MET A 13 13.74 -17.24 -7.90
N GLU A 14 12.94 -17.71 -6.95
CA GLU A 14 12.45 -16.90 -5.83
C GLU A 14 13.61 -16.37 -4.96
N ARG A 15 14.66 -17.17 -4.80
CA ARG A 15 15.86 -16.80 -4.06
C ARG A 15 16.64 -15.71 -4.78
N ILE A 16 16.79 -15.81 -6.11
CA ILE A 16 17.40 -14.75 -6.92
C ILE A 16 16.54 -13.48 -6.83
N ALA A 17 15.25 -13.60 -7.05
CA ALA A 17 14.32 -12.46 -6.98
C ALA A 17 14.37 -11.77 -5.61
N PHE A 18 14.36 -12.55 -4.52
CA PHE A 18 14.50 -12.01 -3.17
C PHE A 18 15.83 -11.25 -2.99
N ARG A 19 16.95 -11.82 -3.42
CA ARG A 19 18.26 -11.16 -3.32
C ARG A 19 18.33 -9.86 -4.11
N VAL A 20 17.83 -9.85 -5.34
CA VAL A 20 17.76 -8.64 -6.18
C VAL A 20 16.91 -7.58 -5.52
N MET A 21 15.70 -7.95 -5.06
CA MET A 21 14.80 -7.01 -4.41
C MET A 21 15.35 -6.52 -3.07
N ARG A 22 16.04 -7.37 -2.31
CA ARG A 22 16.76 -6.98 -1.09
C ARG A 22 17.87 -5.98 -1.39
N PHE A 23 18.68 -6.23 -2.43
CA PHE A 23 19.72 -5.30 -2.88
C PHE A 23 19.15 -3.90 -3.23
N LEU A 24 18.01 -3.83 -3.91
CA LEU A 24 17.32 -2.57 -4.23
C LEU A 24 16.70 -1.87 -2.99
N ASN A 25 16.62 -2.56 -1.87
CA ASN A 25 16.07 -2.03 -0.62
C ASN A 25 17.12 -1.74 0.45
N GLU A 26 18.30 -2.34 0.33
CA GLU A 26 19.38 -2.28 1.32
C GLU A 26 20.72 -1.93 0.64
N GLY A 27 21.70 -1.50 1.39
CA GLY A 27 23.05 -1.24 0.91
C GLY A 27 23.13 -0.22 -0.25
N TRP A 28 23.97 -0.50 -1.20
CA TRP A 28 24.31 0.41 -2.31
C TRP A 28 23.14 0.59 -3.31
N GLY A 29 22.39 -0.48 -3.56
CA GLY A 29 21.27 -0.45 -4.50
C GLY A 29 20.12 0.45 -4.06
N ARG A 30 20.01 0.73 -2.77
CA ARG A 30 18.90 1.50 -2.19
C ARG A 30 18.85 2.93 -2.73
N ARG A 31 19.97 3.64 -2.83
CA ARG A 31 20.00 5.03 -3.31
C ARG A 31 19.52 5.17 -4.75
N PRO A 32 20.12 4.48 -5.75
CA PRO A 32 19.66 4.57 -7.14
C PRO A 32 18.23 4.06 -7.30
N ALA A 33 17.81 3.00 -6.62
CA ALA A 33 16.45 2.50 -6.65
C ALA A 33 15.44 3.54 -6.10
N ARG A 34 15.80 4.27 -5.04
CA ARG A 34 14.99 5.35 -4.48
C ARG A 34 14.87 6.52 -5.47
N ILE A 35 15.98 6.95 -6.07
CA ILE A 35 15.97 8.04 -7.07
C ILE A 35 15.09 7.64 -8.27
N TRP A 36 15.25 6.43 -8.78
CA TRP A 36 14.42 5.88 -9.85
C TRP A 36 12.94 5.88 -9.50
N GLN A 37 12.59 5.34 -8.33
CA GLN A 37 11.21 5.26 -7.89
C GLN A 37 10.59 6.65 -7.67
N LEU A 38 11.24 7.51 -6.88
CA LEU A 38 10.67 8.79 -6.48
C LEU A 38 10.76 9.84 -7.59
N GLY A 39 11.83 9.82 -8.38
CA GLY A 39 12.10 10.82 -9.42
C GLY A 39 11.51 10.47 -10.78
N VAL A 40 11.29 9.20 -11.08
CA VAL A 40 10.88 8.75 -12.43
C VAL A 40 9.56 7.98 -12.39
N ILE A 41 9.57 6.79 -11.80
CA ILE A 41 8.45 5.85 -11.97
C ILE A 41 7.19 6.32 -11.27
N THR A 42 7.27 6.69 -9.99
CA THR A 42 6.07 7.11 -9.25
C THR A 42 5.43 8.38 -9.83
N PRO A 43 6.18 9.43 -10.18
CA PRO A 43 5.61 10.59 -10.89
C PRO A 43 5.02 10.22 -12.25
N LEU A 44 5.71 9.37 -13.05
CA LEU A 44 5.23 8.95 -14.36
C LEU A 44 3.92 8.17 -14.25
N VAL A 45 3.83 7.21 -13.34
CA VAL A 45 2.61 6.42 -13.11
C VAL A 45 1.46 7.32 -12.65
N GLY A 46 1.70 8.21 -11.69
CA GLY A 46 0.68 9.16 -11.24
C GLY A 46 0.20 10.08 -12.35
N TRP A 47 1.12 10.59 -13.16
CA TRP A 47 0.79 11.45 -14.30
C TRP A 47 0.01 10.71 -15.38
N LEU A 48 0.42 9.51 -15.75
CA LEU A 48 -0.25 8.71 -16.77
C LEU A 48 -1.65 8.25 -16.36
N LEU A 49 -1.82 7.81 -15.10
CA LEU A 49 -3.03 7.10 -14.71
C LEU A 49 -4.12 7.98 -14.10
N VAL A 50 -3.74 9.05 -13.35
CA VAL A 50 -4.73 9.74 -12.51
C VAL A 50 -4.62 11.26 -12.47
N TYR A 51 -3.52 11.87 -12.89
CA TYR A 51 -3.25 13.30 -12.71
C TYR A 51 -4.42 14.24 -13.06
N ARG A 52 -5.14 13.96 -14.15
CA ARG A 52 -6.22 14.81 -14.66
C ARG A 52 -7.58 14.55 -14.01
N ARG A 53 -7.73 13.45 -13.27
CA ARG A 53 -9.00 12.99 -12.68
C ARG A 53 -8.93 12.68 -11.20
N LEU A 54 -7.80 12.96 -10.57
CA LEU A 54 -7.58 12.75 -9.14
C LEU A 54 -8.12 13.92 -8.31
N ARG A 55 -8.79 13.58 -7.22
CA ARG A 55 -9.16 14.48 -6.13
C ARG A 55 -8.61 13.94 -4.84
N VAL A 56 -8.06 14.81 -4.01
CA VAL A 56 -7.40 14.45 -2.75
C VAL A 56 -8.02 15.24 -1.63
N TYR A 57 -8.36 14.58 -0.55
CA TYR A 57 -8.96 15.17 0.63
C TYR A 57 -8.25 14.67 1.89
N GLY A 58 -8.19 15.51 2.93
CA GLY A 58 -7.63 15.17 4.22
C GLY A 58 -6.10 15.06 4.26
N ILE A 59 -5.39 15.43 3.20
CA ILE A 59 -3.92 15.34 3.19
C ILE A 59 -3.29 16.31 4.19
N GLU A 60 -3.92 17.42 4.50
CA GLU A 60 -3.55 18.39 5.53
C GLU A 60 -3.59 17.81 6.95
N ARG A 61 -4.35 16.73 7.16
CA ARG A 61 -4.38 16.00 8.44
C ARG A 61 -3.04 15.35 8.80
N LEU A 62 -2.11 15.33 7.83
CA LEU A 62 -0.78 14.74 7.96
C LEU A 62 0.31 15.76 8.29
N ASP A 63 0.01 17.05 8.30
CA ASP A 63 0.98 18.13 8.49
C ASP A 63 1.76 18.07 9.82
N GLY A 64 1.14 17.50 10.87
CA GLY A 64 1.77 17.33 12.19
C GLY A 64 2.75 16.15 12.28
N ILE A 65 2.89 15.32 11.23
CA ILE A 65 3.76 14.14 11.29
C ILE A 65 5.23 14.59 11.20
N PRO A 66 6.10 14.18 12.14
CA PRO A 66 7.53 14.46 12.06
C PRO A 66 8.16 13.89 10.79
N ARG A 67 9.15 14.62 10.23
CA ARG A 67 9.80 14.23 8.97
C ARG A 67 10.53 12.90 9.00
N ASP A 68 10.95 12.47 10.16
CA ASP A 68 11.69 11.22 10.38
C ASP A 68 10.84 10.10 11.01
N ALA A 69 9.59 10.39 11.38
CA ALA A 69 8.72 9.37 11.96
C ALA A 69 8.50 8.20 10.98
N PRO A 70 8.72 6.95 11.37
CA PRO A 70 8.33 5.82 10.54
C PRO A 70 6.82 5.77 10.37
N ILE A 71 6.34 5.43 9.17
CA ILE A 71 4.92 5.47 8.84
C ILE A 71 4.43 4.10 8.36
N LEU A 72 3.32 3.65 8.95
CA LEU A 72 2.50 2.57 8.43
C LEU A 72 1.27 3.17 7.72
N LEU A 73 1.29 3.21 6.40
CA LEU A 73 0.16 3.63 5.57
C LEU A 73 -0.78 2.44 5.37
N VAL A 74 -1.98 2.50 5.93
CA VAL A 74 -2.99 1.45 5.77
C VAL A 74 -4.12 1.91 4.86
N THR A 75 -4.54 1.06 3.92
CA THR A 75 -5.57 1.43 2.95
C THR A 75 -6.38 0.21 2.48
N ASN A 76 -7.58 0.47 1.95
CA ASN A 76 -8.36 -0.53 1.23
C ASN A 76 -7.58 -1.10 0.03
N HIS A 77 -7.97 -2.27 -0.46
CA HIS A 77 -7.29 -2.91 -1.60
C HIS A 77 -8.27 -3.29 -2.72
N ARG A 78 -8.42 -2.42 -3.70
CA ARG A 78 -9.27 -2.65 -4.88
C ARG A 78 -8.47 -2.92 -6.13
N THR A 79 -7.34 -2.22 -6.29
CA THR A 79 -6.52 -2.30 -7.50
C THR A 79 -5.04 -2.50 -7.17
N PHE A 80 -4.29 -2.91 -8.18
CA PHE A 80 -2.84 -2.98 -8.11
C PHE A 80 -2.20 -1.59 -7.90
N PHE A 81 -2.85 -0.54 -8.33
CA PHE A 81 -2.31 0.82 -8.35
C PHE A 81 -2.52 1.61 -7.06
N ASP A 82 -3.32 1.10 -6.10
CA ASP A 82 -3.73 1.84 -4.90
C ASP A 82 -2.54 2.46 -4.15
N LEU A 83 -1.56 1.65 -3.74
CA LEU A 83 -0.38 2.13 -3.01
C LEU A 83 0.58 2.95 -3.87
N PHE A 84 0.61 2.74 -5.18
CA PHE A 84 1.41 3.59 -6.08
C PHE A 84 0.88 5.01 -6.13
N ILE A 85 -0.44 5.16 -6.24
CA ILE A 85 -1.07 6.49 -6.31
C ILE A 85 -1.02 7.19 -4.96
N LEU A 86 -1.29 6.49 -3.87
CA LEU A 86 -1.12 7.05 -2.53
C LEU A 86 0.34 7.44 -2.26
N GLY A 87 1.30 6.61 -2.65
CA GLY A 87 2.72 6.94 -2.59
C GLY A 87 3.08 8.17 -3.40
N TRP A 88 2.54 8.31 -4.63
CA TRP A 88 2.74 9.50 -5.46
C TRP A 88 2.19 10.78 -4.82
N LEU A 89 1.04 10.70 -4.15
CA LEU A 89 0.49 11.83 -3.40
C LEU A 89 1.39 12.23 -2.23
N LEU A 90 1.88 11.26 -1.47
CA LEU A 90 2.75 11.50 -0.32
C LEU A 90 4.14 12.01 -0.71
N ILE A 91 4.67 11.65 -1.90
CA ILE A 91 5.92 12.24 -2.42
C ILE A 91 5.77 13.75 -2.61
N ARG A 92 4.59 14.23 -2.97
CA ARG A 92 4.31 15.65 -3.19
C ARG A 92 4.06 16.43 -1.90
N HIS A 93 3.86 15.72 -0.80
CA HIS A 93 3.72 16.35 0.51
C HIS A 93 5.09 16.80 1.05
N PRO A 94 5.26 18.06 1.49
CA PRO A 94 6.58 18.63 1.81
C PRO A 94 7.35 17.89 2.92
N ARG A 95 6.64 17.18 3.79
CA ARG A 95 7.22 16.46 4.93
C ARG A 95 7.27 14.93 4.74
N LEU A 96 6.51 14.37 3.79
CA LEU A 96 6.29 12.94 3.65
C LEU A 96 6.85 12.37 2.35
N SER A 97 7.71 13.14 1.65
CA SER A 97 8.37 12.69 0.42
C SER A 97 9.34 11.56 0.69
N ARG A 98 8.83 10.33 0.73
CA ARG A 98 9.61 9.11 1.00
C ARG A 98 9.11 7.94 0.20
N ARG A 99 9.98 6.94 0.11
CA ARG A 99 9.68 5.69 -0.57
C ARG A 99 8.65 4.89 0.24
N VAL A 100 7.60 4.44 -0.43
CA VAL A 100 6.65 3.49 0.14
C VAL A 100 7.07 2.08 -0.25
N ASN A 101 7.46 1.27 0.73
CA ASN A 101 7.65 -0.16 0.55
C ASN A 101 6.34 -0.87 0.89
N PHE A 102 5.97 -1.88 0.12
CA PHE A 102 4.76 -2.63 0.41
C PHE A 102 4.93 -4.11 0.09
N PRO A 103 4.41 -4.99 0.96
CA PRO A 103 4.49 -6.42 0.74
C PRO A 103 3.68 -6.80 -0.48
N VAL A 104 4.16 -7.82 -1.20
CA VAL A 104 3.49 -8.33 -2.39
C VAL A 104 3.37 -9.85 -2.31
N ARG A 105 2.34 -10.40 -2.93
CA ARG A 105 2.28 -11.84 -3.13
C ARG A 105 3.34 -12.29 -4.12
N SER A 106 4.04 -13.37 -3.81
CA SER A 106 5.19 -13.87 -4.58
C SER A 106 4.84 -14.28 -6.01
N ASN A 107 3.63 -14.79 -6.23
CA ASN A 107 3.17 -15.26 -7.53
C ASN A 107 3.54 -14.25 -8.61
N PHE A 108 4.01 -14.63 -9.74
CA PHE A 108 4.48 -13.83 -10.85
C PHE A 108 5.73 -12.97 -10.53
N PHE A 109 5.70 -12.08 -9.52
CA PHE A 109 6.76 -11.09 -9.28
C PHE A 109 8.09 -11.70 -8.78
N TYR A 110 8.01 -12.84 -8.10
CA TYR A 110 9.17 -13.56 -7.57
C TYR A 110 9.39 -14.93 -8.21
N GLU A 111 8.42 -15.42 -8.98
CA GLU A 111 8.43 -16.75 -9.55
C GLU A 111 8.88 -16.76 -11.02
N THR A 112 8.86 -15.60 -11.70
CA THR A 112 9.23 -15.48 -13.11
C THR A 112 10.29 -14.39 -13.35
N PRO A 113 11.20 -14.55 -14.34
CA PRO A 113 12.17 -13.51 -14.71
C PRO A 113 11.50 -12.20 -15.14
N LEU A 114 10.40 -12.29 -15.91
CA LEU A 114 9.66 -11.12 -16.36
C LEU A 114 9.01 -10.39 -15.17
N GLY A 115 8.45 -11.12 -14.21
CA GLY A 115 7.89 -10.56 -12.99
C GLY A 115 8.93 -9.83 -12.15
N LEU A 116 10.13 -10.42 -12.02
CA LEU A 116 11.26 -9.79 -11.33
C LEU A 116 11.70 -8.49 -12.05
N LEU A 117 11.87 -8.54 -13.37
CA LEU A 117 12.24 -7.36 -14.16
C LEU A 117 11.19 -6.25 -14.03
N MET A 118 9.91 -6.58 -14.16
CA MET A 118 8.82 -5.63 -13.97
C MET A 118 8.81 -5.05 -12.56
N SER A 119 8.99 -5.88 -11.53
CA SER A 119 9.05 -5.42 -10.14
C SER A 119 10.23 -4.48 -9.91
N ALA A 120 11.41 -4.80 -10.42
CA ALA A 120 12.60 -3.95 -10.28
C ALA A 120 12.45 -2.61 -11.02
N LEU A 121 12.01 -2.62 -12.29
CA LEU A 121 11.89 -1.42 -13.12
C LEU A 121 10.69 -0.56 -12.76
N LEU A 122 9.48 -1.16 -12.66
CA LEU A 122 8.23 -0.40 -12.46
C LEU A 122 8.02 0.03 -11.01
N THR A 123 8.77 -0.53 -10.06
CA THR A 123 8.59 -0.20 -8.65
C THR A 123 9.89 0.25 -7.97
N GLY A 124 11.02 0.18 -8.67
CA GLY A 124 12.33 0.42 -8.05
C GLY A 124 12.58 -0.50 -6.84
N GLY A 125 11.99 -1.69 -6.85
CA GLY A 125 12.11 -2.65 -5.74
C GLY A 125 11.21 -2.38 -4.54
N SER A 126 10.23 -1.47 -4.61
CA SER A 126 9.34 -1.18 -3.47
C SER A 126 8.33 -2.29 -3.17
N MET A 127 8.10 -3.22 -4.12
CA MET A 127 7.30 -4.44 -3.91
C MET A 127 8.11 -5.49 -3.12
N PHE A 128 8.41 -5.17 -1.87
CA PHE A 128 9.25 -5.95 -0.97
C PHE A 128 8.81 -5.76 0.48
N PRO A 129 8.80 -6.82 1.29
CA PRO A 129 9.15 -8.22 1.02
C PRO A 129 8.00 -9.04 0.40
N PRO A 130 8.30 -10.26 -0.15
CA PRO A 130 7.29 -11.17 -0.67
C PRO A 130 6.56 -11.92 0.43
N PHE A 131 5.26 -12.22 0.19
CA PHE A 131 4.46 -13.14 1.00
C PHE A 131 3.98 -14.33 0.14
N PHE A 132 4.07 -15.52 0.69
CA PHE A 132 3.79 -16.79 0.02
C PHE A 132 2.51 -17.42 0.56
N ARG A 133 1.74 -18.09 -0.30
CA ARG A 133 0.54 -18.82 0.10
C ARG A 133 0.84 -20.24 0.61
N SER A 134 1.94 -20.84 0.15
CA SER A 134 2.32 -22.19 0.53
C SER A 134 2.58 -22.29 2.03
N ALA A 135 2.03 -23.34 2.64
CA ALA A 135 2.25 -23.64 4.05
C ALA A 135 3.74 -23.90 4.37
N GLU A 136 4.47 -24.45 3.41
CA GLU A 136 5.91 -24.74 3.51
C GLU A 136 6.76 -23.49 3.66
N LYS A 137 6.24 -22.33 3.18
CA LYS A 137 6.94 -21.02 3.21
C LYS A 137 6.52 -20.14 4.38
N LYS A 138 5.92 -20.70 5.43
CA LYS A 138 5.53 -19.94 6.64
C LYS A 138 6.73 -19.26 7.32
N ALA A 139 7.90 -19.90 7.34
CA ALA A 139 9.13 -19.32 7.86
C ALA A 139 9.54 -18.06 7.08
N MET A 140 9.40 -18.08 5.74
CA MET A 140 9.66 -16.92 4.89
C MET A 140 8.66 -15.79 5.13
N ASN A 141 7.36 -16.09 5.31
CA ASN A 141 6.36 -15.09 5.64
C ASN A 141 6.63 -14.43 6.99
N ARG A 142 7.11 -15.21 7.97
CA ARG A 142 7.55 -14.67 9.27
C ARG A 142 8.75 -13.74 9.10
N TYR A 143 9.74 -14.15 8.33
CA TYR A 143 10.91 -13.34 8.02
C TYR A 143 10.53 -12.05 7.25
N SER A 144 9.59 -12.14 6.30
CA SER A 144 9.04 -10.97 5.62
C SER A 144 8.37 -9.99 6.58
N LEU A 145 7.66 -10.49 7.59
CA LEU A 145 7.07 -9.64 8.62
C LEU A 145 8.14 -8.97 9.50
N ASP A 146 9.21 -9.70 9.84
CA ASP A 146 10.34 -9.15 10.62
C ASP A 146 11.07 -8.03 9.83
N ILE A 147 11.23 -8.18 8.51
CA ILE A 147 11.76 -7.12 7.62
C ILE A 147 10.86 -5.86 7.67
N LEU A 148 9.54 -6.02 7.62
CA LEU A 148 8.62 -4.88 7.71
C LEU A 148 8.67 -4.21 9.09
N LEU A 149 8.79 -4.98 10.16
CA LEU A 149 8.97 -4.47 11.52
C LEU A 149 10.25 -3.64 11.66
N GLU A 150 11.36 -4.12 11.10
CA GLU A 150 12.63 -3.39 11.08
C GLU A 150 12.50 -2.07 10.33
N LYS A 151 11.88 -2.09 9.14
CA LYS A 151 11.60 -0.87 8.38
C LYS A 151 10.76 0.13 9.19
N LEU A 152 9.70 -0.33 9.85
CA LEU A 152 8.83 0.53 10.66
C LEU A 152 9.46 1.02 11.97
N ARG A 153 10.64 0.53 12.35
CA ARG A 153 11.47 1.06 13.43
C ARG A 153 12.56 2.00 12.95
N THR A 154 12.78 2.04 11.63
CA THR A 154 13.83 2.87 11.01
C THR A 154 13.27 4.26 10.70
N PRO A 155 13.92 5.34 11.20
CA PRO A 155 13.50 6.70 10.89
C PRO A 155 13.39 6.97 9.39
N GLY A 156 12.31 7.65 8.99
CA GLY A 156 12.08 8.04 7.60
C GLY A 156 11.61 6.91 6.68
N GLU A 157 11.40 5.69 7.15
CA GLU A 157 10.81 4.61 6.36
C GLU A 157 9.28 4.72 6.32
N MET A 158 8.70 4.21 5.23
CA MET A 158 7.25 4.10 5.06
C MET A 158 6.90 2.73 4.49
N VAL A 159 5.98 2.06 5.16
CA VAL A 159 5.41 0.79 4.72
C VAL A 159 3.93 1.01 4.38
N GLY A 160 3.55 0.67 3.16
CA GLY A 160 2.15 0.57 2.75
C GLY A 160 1.62 -0.84 3.02
N PHE A 161 0.43 -0.94 3.58
CA PHE A 161 -0.15 -2.23 3.92
C PHE A 161 -1.67 -2.24 3.69
N HIS A 162 -2.17 -3.33 3.16
CA HIS A 162 -3.60 -3.58 3.02
C HIS A 162 -4.06 -4.55 4.11
N PRO A 163 -4.80 -4.09 5.14
CA PRO A 163 -5.27 -5.00 6.21
C PRO A 163 -6.09 -6.18 5.69
N GLU A 164 -6.79 -6.01 4.58
CA GLU A 164 -7.56 -7.08 3.91
C GLU A 164 -6.68 -8.26 3.43
N GLY A 165 -5.37 -8.06 3.25
CA GLY A 165 -4.41 -9.08 2.80
C GLY A 165 -4.64 -9.59 1.37
N THR A 166 -5.70 -9.19 0.70
CA THR A 166 -6.02 -9.53 -0.68
C THR A 166 -6.87 -8.46 -1.32
N ARG A 167 -6.82 -8.37 -2.67
CA ARG A 167 -7.70 -7.46 -3.40
C ARG A 167 -9.16 -7.84 -3.20
N ASN A 168 -9.94 -6.86 -2.81
CA ASN A 168 -11.37 -6.99 -2.68
C ASN A 168 -12.03 -6.90 -4.07
N LYS A 169 -12.76 -7.95 -4.44
CA LYS A 169 -13.46 -8.08 -5.73
C LYS A 169 -14.98 -8.08 -5.55
N THR A 170 -15.49 -7.76 -4.37
CA THR A 170 -16.93 -7.66 -4.14
C THR A 170 -17.55 -6.57 -4.99
N GLY A 171 -18.84 -6.68 -5.28
CA GLY A 171 -19.58 -5.71 -6.10
C GLY A 171 -19.65 -4.32 -5.47
N ASP A 172 -19.81 -4.24 -4.13
CA ASP A 172 -19.79 -2.97 -3.41
C ASP A 172 -18.34 -2.56 -3.11
N PRO A 173 -17.87 -1.42 -3.66
CA PRO A 173 -16.49 -0.97 -3.45
C PRO A 173 -16.22 -0.44 -2.04
N TYR A 174 -17.24 -0.19 -1.23
CA TYR A 174 -17.11 0.34 0.12
C TYR A 174 -17.15 -0.73 1.21
N THR A 175 -17.58 -1.95 0.89
CA THR A 175 -17.51 -3.08 1.79
C THR A 175 -16.08 -3.62 1.82
N LEU A 176 -15.41 -3.56 2.98
CA LEU A 176 -14.06 -4.11 3.16
C LEU A 176 -14.11 -5.60 3.51
N LEU A 177 -13.08 -6.33 3.11
CA LEU A 177 -12.87 -7.70 3.59
C LEU A 177 -12.39 -7.70 5.05
N PRO A 178 -12.60 -8.80 5.80
CA PRO A 178 -12.10 -8.92 7.16
C PRO A 178 -10.58 -8.69 7.25
N ALA A 179 -10.17 -7.86 8.22
CA ALA A 179 -8.75 -7.55 8.40
C ALA A 179 -7.94 -8.76 8.85
N GLN A 180 -6.75 -8.91 8.32
CA GLN A 180 -5.77 -9.91 8.74
C GLN A 180 -4.91 -9.38 9.89
N PRO A 181 -4.53 -10.21 10.87
CA PRO A 181 -3.79 -9.76 12.07
C PRO A 181 -2.46 -9.06 11.79
N GLY A 182 -1.84 -9.31 10.63
CA GLY A 182 -0.51 -8.78 10.27
C GLY A 182 -0.42 -7.25 10.35
N ALA A 183 -1.46 -6.51 9.94
CA ALA A 183 -1.49 -5.05 10.07
C ALA A 183 -1.42 -4.61 11.55
N GLY A 184 -2.18 -5.26 12.42
CA GLY A 184 -2.16 -5.00 13.86
C GLY A 184 -0.86 -5.42 14.53
N GLU A 185 -0.23 -6.51 14.08
CA GLU A 185 1.09 -6.92 14.57
C GLU A 185 2.14 -5.86 14.25
N LEU A 186 2.19 -5.38 13.01
CA LEU A 186 3.10 -4.31 12.60
C LEU A 186 2.87 -3.03 13.43
N ALA A 187 1.62 -2.61 13.58
CA ALA A 187 1.27 -1.42 14.33
C ALA A 187 1.68 -1.52 15.81
N LEU A 188 1.37 -2.63 16.47
CA LEU A 188 1.65 -2.79 17.90
C LEU A 188 3.12 -3.01 18.22
N LYS A 189 3.86 -3.79 17.39
CA LYS A 189 5.25 -4.14 17.68
C LYS A 189 6.26 -3.06 17.27
N ALA A 190 5.98 -2.31 16.21
CA ALA A 190 6.86 -1.24 15.76
C ALA A 190 6.44 0.14 16.27
N ARG A 191 5.16 0.35 16.62
CA ARG A 191 4.59 1.63 17.09
C ARG A 191 4.88 2.81 16.15
N PRO A 192 4.74 2.66 14.82
CA PRO A 192 4.94 3.75 13.87
C PRO A 192 3.76 4.73 13.95
N VAL A 193 3.89 5.86 13.25
CA VAL A 193 2.72 6.68 12.95
C VAL A 193 1.84 5.93 11.95
N VAL A 194 0.62 5.57 12.33
CA VAL A 194 -0.30 4.82 11.48
C VAL A 194 -1.24 5.80 10.76
N VAL A 195 -1.14 5.85 9.44
CA VAL A 195 -1.95 6.73 8.58
C VAL A 195 -2.97 5.89 7.82
N PRO A 196 -4.28 6.03 8.09
CA PRO A 196 -5.31 5.40 7.30
C PRO A 196 -5.60 6.22 6.05
N ALA A 197 -5.87 5.54 4.94
CA ALA A 197 -6.31 6.14 3.69
C ALA A 197 -7.39 5.28 3.01
N PHE A 198 -8.19 5.89 2.16
CA PHE A 198 -9.13 5.20 1.29
C PHE A 198 -8.97 5.74 -0.13
N ILE A 199 -8.96 4.87 -1.13
CA ILE A 199 -8.85 5.26 -2.53
C ILE A 199 -9.81 4.46 -3.41
N LEU A 200 -10.50 5.14 -4.32
CA LEU A 200 -11.45 4.51 -5.24
C LEU A 200 -11.51 5.23 -6.59
N GLY A 201 -11.87 4.49 -7.64
CA GLY A 201 -12.10 5.02 -9.00
C GLY A 201 -11.13 4.50 -10.06
N MET A 202 -10.32 3.48 -9.71
CA MET A 202 -9.43 2.81 -10.66
C MET A 202 -9.85 1.36 -10.93
N THR A 203 -9.38 0.83 -12.04
CA THR A 203 -9.43 -0.59 -12.42
C THR A 203 -8.03 -1.21 -12.38
N ASN A 204 -7.91 -2.50 -12.74
CA ASN A 204 -6.61 -3.18 -12.82
C ASN A 204 -6.01 -3.17 -14.25
N HIS A 205 -6.61 -2.44 -15.18
CA HIS A 205 -6.20 -2.42 -16.59
C HIS A 205 -5.47 -1.12 -16.92
N PHE A 206 -4.15 -1.17 -17.06
CA PHE A 206 -3.29 -0.02 -17.29
C PHE A 206 -3.80 0.91 -18.42
N TRP A 207 -4.08 0.38 -19.61
CA TRP A 207 -4.53 1.19 -20.74
C TRP A 207 -5.93 1.80 -20.54
N THR A 208 -6.79 1.12 -19.77
CA THR A 208 -8.08 1.68 -19.37
C THR A 208 -7.88 2.91 -18.51
N GLU A 209 -6.93 2.86 -17.56
CA GLU A 209 -6.60 3.98 -16.68
C GLU A 209 -5.99 5.16 -17.45
N VAL A 210 -5.08 4.89 -18.40
CA VAL A 210 -4.51 5.94 -19.28
C VAL A 210 -5.62 6.65 -20.05
N LYS A 211 -6.52 5.90 -20.69
CA LYS A 211 -7.67 6.46 -21.43
C LYS A 211 -8.62 7.24 -20.51
N ALA A 212 -8.93 6.69 -19.34
CA ALA A 212 -9.75 7.34 -18.33
C ALA A 212 -9.14 8.67 -17.85
N ASN A 213 -7.82 8.71 -17.65
CA ASN A 213 -7.10 9.92 -17.29
C ASN A 213 -7.18 11.00 -18.39
N GLN A 214 -7.06 10.62 -19.66
CA GLN A 214 -7.26 11.54 -20.80
C GLN A 214 -8.68 12.10 -20.82
N ARG A 215 -9.69 11.25 -20.60
CA ARG A 215 -11.11 11.62 -20.56
C ARG A 215 -11.53 12.33 -19.28
N ARG A 216 -10.68 12.36 -18.25
CA ARG A 216 -10.93 12.92 -16.91
C ARG A 216 -12.07 12.23 -16.15
N THR A 217 -12.37 10.97 -16.49
CA THR A 217 -13.49 10.21 -15.90
C THR A 217 -13.23 8.70 -15.99
N PRO A 218 -13.69 7.88 -15.03
CA PRO A 218 -14.29 8.31 -13.75
C PRO A 218 -13.28 9.00 -12.83
N LEU A 219 -13.77 9.78 -11.88
CA LEU A 219 -12.90 10.41 -10.87
C LEU A 219 -12.24 9.36 -9.99
N VAL A 220 -10.96 9.59 -9.70
CA VAL A 220 -10.23 8.90 -8.62
C VAL A 220 -10.24 9.82 -7.42
N ILE A 221 -10.74 9.33 -6.29
CA ILE A 221 -10.78 10.08 -5.06
C ILE A 221 -9.94 9.34 -4.01
N ALA A 222 -9.00 10.06 -3.39
CA ALA A 222 -8.21 9.59 -2.28
C ALA A 222 -8.50 10.45 -1.04
N VAL A 223 -8.77 9.79 0.08
CA VAL A 223 -9.05 10.44 1.36
C VAL A 223 -8.05 9.96 2.38
N PHE A 224 -7.33 10.88 3.04
CA PHE A 224 -6.43 10.59 4.14
C PHE A 224 -7.09 10.89 5.48
N GLY A 225 -6.94 9.99 6.44
CA GLY A 225 -7.40 10.17 7.81
C GLY A 225 -6.31 10.78 8.71
N LYS A 226 -6.70 11.21 9.90
CA LYS A 226 -5.74 11.55 10.96
C LYS A 226 -4.97 10.31 11.39
N PRO A 227 -3.71 10.46 11.85
CA PRO A 227 -2.97 9.36 12.45
C PRO A 227 -3.80 8.62 13.51
N VAL A 228 -3.75 7.30 13.49
CA VAL A 228 -4.52 6.46 14.41
C VAL A 228 -3.79 6.33 15.74
N GLU A 229 -4.46 6.65 16.82
CA GLU A 229 -3.98 6.37 18.17
C GLU A 229 -4.06 4.87 18.45
N LEU A 230 -2.91 4.27 18.73
CA LEU A 230 -2.83 2.84 19.03
C LEU A 230 -3.05 2.58 20.51
N PRO A 231 -3.81 1.55 20.87
CA PRO A 231 -4.01 1.19 22.26
C PRO A 231 -2.69 0.80 22.94
N GLU A 232 -2.59 1.11 24.21
CA GLU A 232 -1.49 0.58 25.04
C GLU A 232 -1.77 -0.88 25.36
N VAL A 233 -0.76 -1.72 25.14
CA VAL A 233 -0.78 -3.14 25.53
C VAL A 233 0.36 -3.37 26.51
N ARG A 234 0.01 -3.78 27.73
CA ARG A 234 1.00 -4.15 28.74
C ARG A 234 1.55 -5.55 28.45
N GLY A 235 2.87 -5.69 28.43
CA GLY A 235 3.57 -6.96 28.18
C GLY A 235 3.58 -7.36 26.70
N GLU A 236 3.76 -8.66 26.45
CA GLU A 236 3.85 -9.19 25.08
C GLU A 236 2.49 -9.15 24.36
N THR A 237 2.52 -8.73 23.10
CA THR A 237 1.31 -8.68 22.27
C THR A 237 0.95 -10.09 21.76
N ARG A 238 -0.34 -10.44 21.89
CA ARG A 238 -0.91 -11.73 21.45
C ARG A 238 -1.66 -11.56 20.13
N LEU A 239 -1.93 -12.67 19.46
CA LEU A 239 -2.70 -12.68 18.20
C LEU A 239 -4.07 -11.97 18.33
N SER A 240 -4.75 -12.10 19.48
CA SER A 240 -6.01 -11.40 19.76
C SER A 240 -5.85 -9.88 19.79
N HIS A 241 -4.74 -9.36 20.34
CA HIS A 241 -4.43 -7.93 20.30
C HIS A 241 -4.15 -7.47 18.87
N HIS A 242 -3.38 -8.26 18.11
CA HIS A 242 -3.10 -7.97 16.69
C HIS A 242 -4.39 -7.90 15.88
N LYS A 243 -5.31 -8.86 16.08
CA LYS A 243 -6.60 -8.87 15.38
C LYS A 243 -7.45 -7.66 15.76
N LYS A 244 -7.59 -7.32 17.04
CA LYS A 244 -8.34 -6.14 17.49
C LYS A 244 -7.81 -4.85 16.87
N VAL A 245 -6.49 -4.68 16.80
CA VAL A 245 -5.91 -3.48 16.17
C VAL A 245 -6.11 -3.52 14.67
N ALA A 246 -5.96 -4.66 14.01
CA ALA A 246 -6.25 -4.76 12.59
C ALA A 246 -7.71 -4.41 12.25
N ASP A 247 -8.67 -4.83 13.09
CA ASP A 247 -10.08 -4.47 12.94
C ASP A 247 -10.32 -2.97 13.17
N LEU A 248 -9.66 -2.36 14.17
CA LEU A 248 -9.67 -0.91 14.36
C LEU A 248 -9.15 -0.16 13.12
N LEU A 249 -8.05 -0.62 12.52
CA LEU A 249 -7.51 0.00 11.31
C LEU A 249 -8.50 -0.11 10.14
N ASN A 250 -9.14 -1.27 10.00
CA ASN A 250 -10.16 -1.50 8.97
C ASN A 250 -11.40 -0.60 9.18
N GLU A 251 -11.82 -0.40 10.42
CA GLU A 251 -12.89 0.54 10.77
C GLU A 251 -12.54 1.98 10.38
N LYS A 252 -11.31 2.43 10.66
CA LYS A 252 -10.84 3.77 10.23
C LYS A 252 -10.83 3.91 8.71
N ILE A 253 -10.42 2.88 7.98
CA ILE A 253 -10.48 2.87 6.51
C ILE A 253 -11.92 2.90 6.01
N ALA A 254 -12.84 2.15 6.63
CA ALA A 254 -14.26 2.15 6.27
C ALA A 254 -14.92 3.52 6.49
N ALA A 255 -14.57 4.20 7.58
CA ALA A 255 -15.05 5.57 7.84
C ALA A 255 -14.59 6.55 6.74
N LEU A 256 -13.34 6.43 6.26
CA LEU A 256 -12.85 7.21 5.12
C LEU A 256 -13.55 6.82 3.80
N GLY A 257 -13.95 5.57 3.64
CA GLY A 257 -14.78 5.12 2.53
C GLY A 257 -16.16 5.79 2.54
N ALA A 258 -16.79 5.95 3.71
CA ALA A 258 -18.03 6.68 3.85
C ALA A 258 -17.87 8.19 3.53
N GLU A 259 -16.75 8.80 3.97
CA GLU A 259 -16.39 10.18 3.62
C GLU A 259 -16.19 10.32 2.10
N GLU A 260 -15.46 9.40 1.46
CA GLU A 260 -15.24 9.36 0.02
C GLU A 260 -16.56 9.26 -0.76
N ARG A 261 -17.49 8.41 -0.31
CA ARG A 261 -18.82 8.25 -0.93
C ARG A 261 -19.60 9.56 -0.90
N ALA A 262 -19.59 10.29 0.21
CA ALA A 262 -20.23 11.59 0.34
C ALA A 262 -19.60 12.64 -0.58
N LEU A 263 -18.26 12.71 -0.62
CA LEU A 263 -17.50 13.60 -1.49
C LEU A 263 -17.76 13.30 -2.96
N ARG A 264 -17.80 12.03 -3.35
CA ARG A 264 -18.08 11.58 -4.72
C ARG A 264 -19.46 12.00 -5.15
N SER A 265 -20.46 11.85 -4.30
CA SER A 265 -21.85 12.29 -4.57
C SER A 265 -21.95 13.81 -4.75
N ALA A 266 -21.14 14.58 -4.03
CA ALA A 266 -21.12 16.05 -4.14
C ALA A 266 -20.46 16.55 -5.44
N VAL A 267 -19.42 15.85 -5.94
CA VAL A 267 -18.68 16.26 -7.14
C VAL A 267 -19.20 15.62 -8.44
N SER A 268 -20.03 14.59 -8.33
CA SER A 268 -20.73 13.94 -9.45
C SER A 268 -22.23 14.09 -9.23
N PRO A 269 -22.84 15.22 -9.59
CA PRO A 269 -24.28 15.37 -9.43
C PRO A 269 -25.01 14.23 -10.16
N PRO A 270 -26.15 13.73 -9.62
CA PRO A 270 -26.89 12.66 -10.25
C PRO A 270 -27.21 13.03 -11.70
N ALA A 271 -27.00 12.08 -12.61
CA ALA A 271 -27.40 12.26 -14.00
C ALA A 271 -28.88 12.71 -14.00
N SER A 272 -29.14 13.91 -14.54
CA SER A 272 -30.49 14.47 -14.62
C SER A 272 -31.43 13.42 -15.28
N PRO A 273 -32.61 13.13 -14.75
CA PRO A 273 -33.52 12.12 -15.28
C PRO A 273 -34.15 12.48 -16.63
N ALA A 274 -33.61 13.46 -17.34
CA ALA A 274 -34.12 13.95 -18.61
C ALA A 274 -33.42 13.30 -19.82
N ARG A 275 -33.66 12.02 -20.09
CA ARG A 275 -33.54 11.37 -21.42
C ARG A 275 -34.14 9.95 -21.48
N ALA A 276 -35.26 9.75 -20.84
CA ALA A 276 -36.05 8.52 -21.02
C ALA A 276 -37.46 8.83 -21.62
N ALA A 277 -37.50 9.86 -22.49
CA ALA A 277 -38.73 10.14 -23.24
C ALA A 277 -38.35 10.90 -24.52
N ARG A 278 -37.87 10.17 -25.53
CA ARG A 278 -38.11 10.42 -26.98
C ARG A 278 -37.71 9.18 -27.78
#